data_1daf1bcddf64163452f04c75a81d0733
#
_entry.id   1daf1bcddf64163452f04c75a81d0733
#
_cell.length_a   1.000
_cell.length_b   1.000
_cell.length_c   1.000
_cell.angle_alpha   90.00
_cell.angle_beta   90.00
_cell.angle_gamma   90.00
#
_symmetry.space_group_name_H-M   'P 1'
#
loop_
_entity.id
_entity.type
_entity.pdbx_description
1 polymer ?
#
loop_
_entity_poly.entity_id
_entity_poly.type
_entity_poly.pdbx_seq_one_letter_code
_entity_poly.pdbx_strand_id
1 'polypeptide(L)'
;MLTKIATYGCCATRDLFNKAFVSDWKNHFQLVSYQQHCSIVSLMSKPIDIELGEELLGELSNFEKSVFKQDVLKSFLETLKTTQPEYLVLDFHVDTFNGFIELTDGGIITNRIVRYKKLDIFNKMEARKVFSPLENTTEFRKRWIQSFNRFMQFMKENCPNTQIIINRLEVARMYYSLDNQMESMIERRKTKDHHTAETLAKIDECIDYFERYAMNNFDLQSLDFNSEEYFGAENNPWGTCYMHYNPYYYKKKFKDLWNIVENHFHAPTKLASFAPGGLAKQIPLGVTKLSDMDEVGVYYLTNATYLQMEDRPTTDNAGYFFIVYPRNGKNGYMQELRKSTAAFSIQIFVRITDGKESSKWNMVNSGFRTLTIPDVTSISEITEAGEYYITAEQVKKLQDHPTKKNGWFLTVSKKNHDSLKQLLTKNTQNDNAFEEYVRLVNVEKRTNLKWRKYHFDEANFSIIVAIRN
;
A
#
# COMPACT_ATOMS: atom_id res chain seq x y z
N MET A 1 15.03 13.72 -17.35
CA MET A 1 14.14 14.68 -16.63
C MET A 1 13.90 14.09 -15.26
N LEU A 2 13.90 14.90 -14.17
CA LEU A 2 13.61 14.36 -12.83
C LEU A 2 12.12 14.02 -12.72
N THR A 3 11.80 12.92 -12.04
CA THR A 3 10.42 12.51 -11.78
C THR A 3 9.72 13.52 -10.90
N LYS A 4 8.58 14.04 -11.36
CA LYS A 4 7.75 14.96 -10.61
C LYS A 4 6.95 14.21 -9.54
N ILE A 5 7.12 14.60 -8.28
CA ILE A 5 6.44 13.98 -7.16
C ILE A 5 5.72 15.00 -6.29
N ALA A 6 4.56 14.64 -5.79
CA ALA A 6 3.84 15.38 -4.77
C ALA A 6 3.71 14.56 -3.48
N THR A 7 3.53 15.23 -2.34
CA THR A 7 3.27 14.56 -1.06
C THR A 7 2.05 15.12 -0.36
N TYR A 8 1.31 14.25 0.34
CA TYR A 8 0.18 14.61 1.18
C TYR A 8 0.21 13.81 2.48
N GLY A 9 0.04 14.48 3.62
CA GLY A 9 -0.03 13.79 4.91
C GLY A 9 0.79 14.47 6.02
N CYS A 10 1.56 13.70 6.79
CA CYS A 10 2.37 14.22 7.88
C CYS A 10 3.85 14.42 7.50
N CYS A 11 4.65 14.82 8.49
CA CYS A 11 6.11 14.99 8.32
C CYS A 11 6.80 13.67 7.91
N ALA A 12 6.33 12.50 8.37
CA ALA A 12 6.93 11.21 8.01
C ALA A 12 6.96 10.97 6.49
N THR A 13 5.90 11.38 5.77
CA THR A 13 5.84 11.28 4.30
C THR A 13 6.64 12.38 3.63
N ARG A 14 6.48 13.63 4.09
CA ARG A 14 7.16 14.78 3.47
C ARG A 14 8.68 14.69 3.63
N ASP A 15 9.18 14.19 4.75
CA ASP A 15 10.61 14.16 5.07
C ASP A 15 11.39 13.03 4.37
N LEU A 16 10.72 12.18 3.59
CA LEU A 16 11.41 11.35 2.58
C LEU A 16 12.19 12.23 1.58
N PHE A 17 11.78 13.49 1.40
CA PHE A 17 12.37 14.49 0.52
C PHE A 17 13.08 15.60 1.30
N ASN A 18 13.69 15.25 2.45
CA ASN A 18 14.42 16.18 3.30
C ASN A 18 15.91 15.82 3.33
N LYS A 19 16.77 16.81 3.03
CA LYS A 19 18.24 16.63 3.03
C LYS A 19 18.81 16.17 4.37
N ALA A 20 18.13 16.43 5.47
CA ALA A 20 18.55 15.96 6.79
C ALA A 20 18.54 14.42 6.91
N PHE A 21 17.71 13.74 6.11
CA PHE A 21 17.57 12.29 6.13
C PHE A 21 18.09 11.63 4.86
N VAL A 22 17.77 12.21 3.69
CA VAL A 22 18.18 11.72 2.37
C VAL A 22 18.86 12.86 1.62
N SER A 23 20.19 12.90 1.69
CA SER A 23 21.00 14.04 1.22
C SER A 23 20.90 14.28 -0.29
N ASP A 24 20.68 13.22 -1.05
CA ASP A 24 20.73 13.17 -2.52
C ASP A 24 19.34 13.03 -3.19
N TRP A 25 18.25 13.14 -2.44
CA TRP A 25 16.89 12.97 -2.97
C TRP A 25 16.60 13.83 -4.20
N LYS A 26 17.22 15.01 -4.30
CA LYS A 26 17.07 15.93 -5.44
C LYS A 26 17.70 15.42 -6.73
N ASN A 27 18.55 14.40 -6.66
CA ASN A 27 19.11 13.76 -7.85
C ASN A 27 18.10 12.82 -8.52
N HIS A 28 17.04 12.45 -7.80
CA HIS A 28 16.05 11.46 -8.21
C HIS A 28 14.69 12.11 -8.51
N PHE A 29 14.27 13.08 -7.68
CA PHE A 29 12.94 13.64 -7.73
C PHE A 29 12.91 15.16 -7.77
N GLN A 30 11.87 15.68 -8.42
CA GLN A 30 11.42 17.06 -8.29
C GLN A 30 10.14 17.08 -7.47
N LEU A 31 10.22 17.53 -6.21
CA LEU A 31 9.05 17.74 -5.36
C LEU A 31 8.31 18.99 -5.86
N VAL A 32 7.21 18.78 -6.58
CA VAL A 32 6.46 19.87 -7.26
C VAL A 32 5.33 20.43 -6.40
N SER A 33 4.86 19.66 -5.43
CA SER A 33 3.80 20.08 -4.49
C SER A 33 3.85 19.28 -3.21
N TYR A 34 3.41 19.90 -2.11
CA TYR A 34 3.17 19.17 -0.86
C TYR A 34 2.07 19.83 -0.05
N GLN A 35 1.30 19.01 0.64
CA GLN A 35 0.31 19.41 1.65
C GLN A 35 0.60 18.65 2.93
N GLN A 36 0.90 19.39 4.00
CA GLN A 36 1.10 18.78 5.32
C GLN A 36 -0.04 19.17 6.27
N HIS A 37 -0.32 18.25 7.20
CA HIS A 37 -1.24 18.49 8.31
C HIS A 37 -2.65 18.93 7.90
N CYS A 38 -3.14 18.42 6.78
CA CYS A 38 -4.49 18.58 6.31
C CYS A 38 -5.23 17.24 6.30
N SER A 39 -6.44 17.20 6.86
CA SER A 39 -7.33 16.03 6.79
C SER A 39 -7.93 15.93 5.38
N ILE A 40 -8.08 14.70 4.87
CA ILE A 40 -8.72 14.47 3.57
C ILE A 40 -10.18 14.97 3.56
N VAL A 41 -10.85 14.92 4.72
CA VAL A 41 -12.22 15.44 4.87
C VAL A 41 -12.24 16.95 4.71
N SER A 42 -11.26 17.65 5.27
CA SER A 42 -11.09 19.08 5.07
C SER A 42 -10.73 19.40 3.63
N LEU A 43 -9.72 18.72 3.07
CA LEU A 43 -9.26 18.95 1.69
C LEU A 43 -10.41 18.85 0.68
N MET A 44 -11.30 17.89 0.84
CA MET A 44 -12.41 17.62 -0.08
C MET A 44 -13.70 18.40 0.26
N SER A 45 -13.63 19.36 1.20
CA SER A 45 -14.71 20.30 1.46
C SER A 45 -14.59 21.56 0.58
N LYS A 46 -15.61 22.41 0.62
CA LYS A 46 -15.53 23.72 -0.04
C LYS A 46 -14.45 24.60 0.62
N PRO A 47 -13.75 25.44 -0.13
CA PRO A 47 -12.92 26.50 0.46
C PRO A 47 -13.72 27.34 1.44
N ILE A 48 -13.08 27.81 2.48
CA ILE A 48 -13.70 28.70 3.46
C ILE A 48 -13.52 30.13 2.95
N ASP A 49 -14.63 30.83 2.82
CA ASP A 49 -14.64 32.25 2.37
C ASP A 49 -14.22 33.15 3.53
N ILE A 50 -12.95 33.48 3.57
CA ILE A 50 -12.35 34.28 4.63
C ILE A 50 -11.17 35.08 4.07
N GLU A 51 -11.09 36.34 4.47
CA GLU A 51 -9.98 37.21 4.12
C GLU A 51 -8.75 36.86 4.99
N LEU A 52 -7.66 36.46 4.35
CA LEU A 52 -6.42 35.99 5.00
C LEU A 52 -5.35 37.09 5.05
N GLY A 53 -5.63 38.18 5.81
CA GLY A 53 -4.61 39.19 6.12
C GLY A 53 -3.47 38.63 6.98
N GLU A 54 -2.23 39.07 6.75
CA GLU A 54 -1.04 38.56 7.52
C GLU A 54 -1.17 38.87 9.01
N GLU A 55 -1.77 40.02 9.37
CA GLU A 55 -2.04 40.47 10.74
C GLU A 55 -2.96 39.49 11.50
N LEU A 56 -3.87 38.83 10.76
CA LEU A 56 -4.82 37.86 11.35
C LEU A 56 -4.20 36.50 11.62
N LEU A 57 -2.99 36.23 11.12
CA LEU A 57 -2.28 34.98 11.28
C LEU A 57 -1.35 34.98 12.50
N GLY A 58 -1.30 36.08 13.26
CA GLY A 58 -0.64 36.15 14.55
C GLY A 58 0.84 35.74 14.52
N GLU A 59 1.33 35.21 15.65
CA GLU A 59 2.73 34.81 15.88
C GLU A 59 3.07 33.37 15.46
N LEU A 60 2.26 32.74 14.65
CA LEU A 60 2.61 31.42 14.13
C LEU A 60 3.81 31.47 13.20
N SER A 61 4.57 30.38 13.16
CA SER A 61 5.66 30.25 12.20
C SER A 61 5.14 30.32 10.76
N ASN A 62 6.00 30.74 9.82
CA ASN A 62 5.64 30.78 8.39
C ASN A 62 5.14 29.44 7.87
N PHE A 63 5.67 28.33 8.40
CA PHE A 63 5.20 26.99 8.08
C PHE A 63 3.75 26.78 8.54
N GLU A 64 3.43 27.11 9.78
CA GLU A 64 2.07 26.92 10.30
C GLU A 64 1.05 27.87 9.65
N LYS A 65 1.45 29.10 9.31
CA LYS A 65 0.65 30.03 8.50
C LYS A 65 0.35 29.44 7.13
N SER A 66 1.34 28.87 6.47
CA SER A 66 1.18 28.20 5.17
C SER A 66 0.23 27.02 5.26
N VAL A 67 0.40 26.14 6.26
CA VAL A 67 -0.50 24.98 6.50
C VAL A 67 -1.94 25.45 6.70
N PHE A 68 -2.17 26.47 7.50
CA PHE A 68 -3.50 27.03 7.73
C PHE A 68 -4.11 27.59 6.45
N LYS A 69 -3.37 28.44 5.71
CA LYS A 69 -3.82 28.99 4.43
C LYS A 69 -4.20 27.91 3.42
N GLN A 70 -3.34 26.89 3.28
CA GLN A 70 -3.60 25.77 2.36
C GLN A 70 -4.85 24.98 2.76
N ASP A 71 -5.05 24.76 4.07
CA ASP A 71 -6.21 24.03 4.59
C ASP A 71 -7.51 24.83 4.38
N VAL A 72 -7.52 26.13 4.63
CA VAL A 72 -8.68 27.01 4.43
C VAL A 72 -9.04 27.13 2.95
N LEU A 73 -8.05 27.39 2.09
CA LEU A 73 -8.24 27.63 0.66
C LEU A 73 -8.36 26.35 -0.17
N LYS A 74 -8.05 25.16 0.39
CA LYS A 74 -7.99 23.88 -0.32
C LYS A 74 -7.07 23.92 -1.54
N SER A 75 -6.04 24.75 -1.50
CA SER A 75 -5.20 25.10 -2.66
C SER A 75 -4.37 23.94 -3.21
N PHE A 76 -4.22 22.86 -2.44
CA PHE A 76 -3.48 21.67 -2.89
C PHE A 76 -4.13 21.00 -4.12
N LEU A 77 -5.46 20.96 -4.20
CA LEU A 77 -6.17 20.39 -5.34
C LEU A 77 -5.83 21.13 -6.65
N GLU A 78 -5.81 22.46 -6.60
CA GLU A 78 -5.44 23.28 -7.76
C GLU A 78 -3.96 23.12 -8.09
N THR A 79 -3.10 23.02 -7.09
CA THR A 79 -1.68 22.76 -7.31
C THR A 79 -1.43 21.39 -7.98
N LEU A 80 -2.18 20.35 -7.62
CA LEU A 80 -2.10 19.05 -8.29
C LEU A 80 -2.48 19.15 -9.78
N LYS A 81 -3.57 19.89 -10.09
CA LYS A 81 -3.99 20.11 -11.48
C LYS A 81 -2.93 20.82 -12.31
N THR A 82 -2.29 21.84 -11.75
CA THR A 82 -1.33 22.67 -12.48
C THR A 82 0.03 21.99 -12.61
N THR A 83 0.49 21.29 -11.61
CA THR A 83 1.82 20.65 -11.58
C THR A 83 1.86 19.29 -12.25
N GLN A 84 0.74 18.58 -12.32
CA GLN A 84 0.62 17.23 -12.90
C GLN A 84 1.76 16.33 -12.42
N PRO A 85 1.84 15.97 -11.12
CA PRO A 85 2.88 15.09 -10.63
C PRO A 85 2.74 13.69 -11.24
N GLU A 86 3.86 13.01 -11.47
CA GLU A 86 3.87 11.62 -11.93
C GLU A 86 3.50 10.66 -10.78
N TYR A 87 3.88 11.06 -9.54
CA TYR A 87 3.58 10.31 -8.33
C TYR A 87 3.03 11.21 -7.23
N LEU A 88 2.07 10.69 -6.48
CA LEU A 88 1.60 11.26 -5.23
C LEU A 88 1.81 10.26 -4.10
N VAL A 89 2.69 10.57 -3.14
CA VAL A 89 2.89 9.78 -1.93
C VAL A 89 2.03 10.37 -0.83
N LEU A 90 1.18 9.56 -0.21
CA LEU A 90 0.28 10.04 0.83
C LEU A 90 0.19 9.11 2.04
N ASP A 91 -0.15 9.67 3.20
CA ASP A 91 -0.49 8.96 4.44
C ASP A 91 -1.77 9.50 5.07
N PHE A 92 -2.34 8.75 6.02
CA PHE A 92 -3.58 9.09 6.70
C PHE A 92 -3.40 9.46 8.18
N HIS A 93 -2.17 9.69 8.62
CA HIS A 93 -1.90 10.01 10.02
C HIS A 93 -2.64 11.26 10.50
N VAL A 94 -2.69 12.29 9.67
CA VAL A 94 -3.34 13.55 10.05
C VAL A 94 -4.83 13.35 10.34
N ASP A 95 -5.49 12.54 9.52
CA ASP A 95 -6.90 12.19 9.73
C ASP A 95 -7.11 11.48 11.06
N THR A 96 -6.25 10.52 11.37
CA THR A 96 -6.41 9.66 12.55
C THR A 96 -5.94 10.31 13.84
N PHE A 97 -5.03 11.28 13.77
CA PHE A 97 -4.48 11.95 14.94
C PHE A 97 -5.22 13.27 15.27
N ASN A 98 -5.62 14.00 14.25
CA ASN A 98 -6.22 15.32 14.41
C ASN A 98 -7.76 15.28 14.25
N GLY A 99 -8.25 14.58 13.23
CA GLY A 99 -9.64 14.70 12.82
C GLY A 99 -9.95 16.02 12.14
N PHE A 100 -11.19 16.50 12.23
CA PHE A 100 -11.63 17.73 11.59
C PHE A 100 -12.70 18.48 12.40
N ILE A 101 -12.87 19.76 12.08
CA ILE A 101 -13.88 20.66 12.67
C ILE A 101 -14.85 21.06 11.57
N GLU A 102 -16.14 20.86 11.80
CA GLU A 102 -17.22 21.42 11.01
C GLU A 102 -17.61 22.78 11.58
N LEU A 103 -17.66 23.80 10.72
CA LEU A 103 -18.05 25.17 11.05
C LEU A 103 -19.56 25.38 10.87
N THR A 104 -20.10 26.43 11.46
CA THR A 104 -21.56 26.74 11.37
C THR A 104 -22.02 27.06 9.96
N ASP A 105 -21.13 27.58 9.11
CA ASP A 105 -21.38 27.85 7.69
C ASP A 105 -21.28 26.58 6.80
N GLY A 106 -20.99 25.42 7.41
CA GLY A 106 -20.76 24.14 6.73
C GLY A 106 -19.37 23.99 6.12
N GLY A 107 -18.43 24.92 6.36
CA GLY A 107 -17.02 24.75 6.06
C GLY A 107 -16.40 23.68 6.95
N ILE A 108 -15.32 23.04 6.48
CA ILE A 108 -14.59 22.03 7.27
C ILE A 108 -13.11 22.40 7.28
N ILE A 109 -12.50 22.34 8.45
CA ILE A 109 -11.07 22.55 8.64
C ILE A 109 -10.47 21.41 9.47
N THR A 110 -9.20 21.11 9.25
CA THR A 110 -8.49 20.11 10.05
C THR A 110 -8.45 20.50 11.53
N ASN A 111 -8.68 19.56 12.43
CA ASN A 111 -8.68 19.83 13.87
C ASN A 111 -7.25 20.02 14.40
N ARG A 112 -6.70 21.20 14.20
CA ARG A 112 -5.44 21.65 14.81
C ARG A 112 -5.70 22.74 15.84
N ILE A 113 -6.79 22.60 16.60
CA ILE A 113 -7.27 23.63 17.54
C ILE A 113 -6.18 24.12 18.50
N VAL A 114 -5.30 23.25 18.97
CA VAL A 114 -4.19 23.63 19.88
C VAL A 114 -3.25 24.66 19.25
N ARG A 115 -3.11 24.65 17.93
CA ARG A 115 -2.32 25.62 17.16
C ARG A 115 -3.16 26.79 16.72
N TYR A 116 -4.32 26.49 16.10
CA TYR A 116 -5.17 27.48 15.45
C TYR A 116 -5.84 28.46 16.41
N LYS A 117 -6.10 28.08 17.69
CA LYS A 117 -6.61 29.01 18.71
C LYS A 117 -5.71 30.23 18.99
N LYS A 118 -4.45 30.20 18.51
CA LYS A 118 -3.54 31.34 18.56
C LYS A 118 -3.78 32.36 17.43
N LEU A 119 -4.66 32.05 16.49
CA LEU A 119 -5.00 32.89 15.35
C LEU A 119 -6.29 33.65 15.63
N ASP A 120 -6.25 34.97 15.54
CA ASP A 120 -7.44 35.81 15.70
C ASP A 120 -8.51 35.45 14.67
N ILE A 121 -8.08 35.12 13.45
CA ILE A 121 -8.97 34.72 12.39
C ILE A 121 -9.68 33.37 12.72
N PHE A 122 -9.00 32.41 13.31
CA PHE A 122 -9.61 31.14 13.71
C PHE A 122 -10.64 31.36 14.84
N ASN A 123 -10.34 32.26 15.78
CA ASN A 123 -11.25 32.58 16.88
C ASN A 123 -12.55 33.25 16.43
N LYS A 124 -12.57 33.81 15.20
CA LYS A 124 -13.79 34.33 14.55
C LYS A 124 -14.60 33.27 13.82
N MET A 125 -14.02 32.07 13.59
CA MET A 125 -14.71 30.96 12.99
C MET A 125 -15.54 30.23 14.06
N GLU A 126 -16.83 30.12 13.82
CA GLU A 126 -17.73 29.41 14.73
C GLU A 126 -17.71 27.92 14.48
N ALA A 127 -17.08 27.17 15.40
CA ALA A 127 -17.08 25.72 15.37
C ALA A 127 -18.46 25.15 15.75
N ARG A 128 -19.03 24.34 14.86
CA ARG A 128 -20.29 23.62 15.11
C ARG A 128 -20.03 22.30 15.83
N LYS A 129 -19.09 21.52 15.30
CA LYS A 129 -18.80 20.18 15.82
C LYS A 129 -17.38 19.77 15.52
N VAL A 130 -16.72 19.17 16.52
CA VAL A 130 -15.42 18.53 16.36
C VAL A 130 -15.64 17.04 16.12
N PHE A 131 -14.97 16.50 15.11
CA PHE A 131 -14.97 15.08 14.79
C PHE A 131 -13.60 14.50 15.05
N SER A 132 -13.56 13.52 15.92
CA SER A 132 -12.36 12.75 16.26
C SER A 132 -12.58 11.27 15.94
N PRO A 133 -11.56 10.58 15.40
CA PRO A 133 -11.66 9.14 15.18
C PRO A 133 -11.86 8.35 16.49
N LEU A 134 -11.47 8.92 17.63
CA LEU A 134 -11.58 8.30 18.96
C LEU A 134 -12.96 8.45 19.60
N GLU A 135 -13.69 9.51 19.27
CA GLU A 135 -14.96 9.86 19.90
C GLU A 135 -16.18 9.57 19.02
N ASN A 136 -16.06 9.79 17.72
CA ASN A 136 -17.16 9.69 16.76
C ASN A 136 -16.86 8.65 15.66
N THR A 137 -16.29 7.53 16.00
CA THR A 137 -15.64 6.59 15.08
C THR A 137 -16.48 6.25 13.84
N THR A 138 -17.75 5.88 14.01
CA THR A 138 -18.62 5.46 12.90
C THR A 138 -18.90 6.62 11.92
N GLU A 139 -19.30 7.78 12.43
CA GLU A 139 -19.58 8.94 11.58
C GLU A 139 -18.30 9.50 10.96
N PHE A 140 -17.22 9.52 11.71
CA PHE A 140 -15.90 9.92 11.24
C PHE A 140 -15.44 9.05 10.06
N ARG A 141 -15.47 7.72 10.22
CA ARG A 141 -15.12 6.76 9.16
C ARG A 141 -15.99 6.94 7.91
N LYS A 142 -17.31 7.12 8.09
CA LYS A 142 -18.23 7.37 6.97
C LYS A 142 -17.86 8.64 6.20
N ARG A 143 -17.58 9.75 6.88
CA ARG A 143 -17.20 11.01 6.25
C ARG A 143 -15.84 10.91 5.58
N TRP A 144 -14.89 10.21 6.21
CA TRP A 144 -13.58 9.97 5.63
C TRP A 144 -13.70 9.18 4.33
N ILE A 145 -14.41 8.05 4.33
CA ILE A 145 -14.66 7.24 3.14
C ILE A 145 -15.26 8.06 2.01
N GLN A 146 -16.28 8.84 2.29
CA GLN A 146 -16.92 9.70 1.28
C GLN A 146 -15.93 10.73 0.71
N SER A 147 -15.09 11.31 1.55
CA SER A 147 -14.09 12.30 1.12
C SER A 147 -12.95 11.67 0.35
N PHE A 148 -12.46 10.51 0.79
CA PHE A 148 -11.42 9.79 0.07
C PHE A 148 -11.90 9.32 -1.31
N ASN A 149 -13.12 8.82 -1.42
CA ASN A 149 -13.71 8.45 -2.72
C ASN A 149 -13.80 9.67 -3.66
N ARG A 150 -14.22 10.84 -3.14
CA ARG A 150 -14.22 12.09 -3.92
C ARG A 150 -12.81 12.52 -4.33
N PHE A 151 -11.82 12.34 -3.44
CA PHE A 151 -10.42 12.60 -3.77
C PHE A 151 -9.93 11.69 -4.89
N MET A 152 -10.22 10.39 -4.83
CA MET A 152 -9.84 9.45 -5.90
C MET A 152 -10.53 9.77 -7.22
N GLN A 153 -11.80 10.18 -7.18
CA GLN A 153 -12.51 10.65 -8.37
C GLN A 153 -11.87 11.93 -8.93
N PHE A 154 -11.54 12.89 -8.07
CA PHE A 154 -10.82 14.10 -8.47
C PHE A 154 -9.48 13.76 -9.15
N MET A 155 -8.70 12.86 -8.59
CA MET A 155 -7.43 12.42 -9.17
C MET A 155 -7.62 11.78 -10.53
N LYS A 156 -8.61 10.91 -10.67
CA LYS A 156 -8.96 10.28 -11.96
C LYS A 156 -9.32 11.29 -13.03
N GLU A 157 -10.07 12.34 -12.69
CA GLU A 157 -10.56 13.35 -13.63
C GLU A 157 -9.50 14.40 -13.98
N ASN A 158 -8.68 14.80 -13.00
CA ASN A 158 -7.79 15.96 -13.15
C ASN A 158 -6.30 15.60 -13.24
N CYS A 159 -5.91 14.43 -12.74
CA CYS A 159 -4.53 13.95 -12.71
C CYS A 159 -4.45 12.46 -13.12
N PRO A 160 -5.00 12.06 -14.30
CA PRO A 160 -5.20 10.65 -14.66
C PRO A 160 -3.90 9.86 -14.81
N ASN A 161 -2.78 10.54 -15.00
CA ASN A 161 -1.46 9.92 -15.13
C ASN A 161 -0.67 9.86 -13.83
N THR A 162 -1.20 10.40 -12.73
CA THR A 162 -0.54 10.38 -11.44
C THR A 162 -0.72 9.02 -10.77
N GLN A 163 0.39 8.37 -10.41
CA GLN A 163 0.39 7.17 -9.59
C GLN A 163 0.27 7.56 -8.12
N ILE A 164 -0.62 6.90 -7.39
CA ILE A 164 -0.78 7.13 -5.94
C ILE A 164 -0.11 6.01 -5.18
N ILE A 165 0.72 6.37 -4.19
CA ILE A 165 1.46 5.45 -3.33
C ILE A 165 1.11 5.76 -1.88
N ILE A 166 0.63 4.78 -1.14
CA ILE A 166 0.34 4.91 0.29
C ILE A 166 1.64 4.71 1.07
N ASN A 167 2.06 5.71 1.83
CA ASN A 167 3.11 5.53 2.82
C ASN A 167 2.47 5.00 4.11
N ARG A 168 2.52 3.68 4.32
CA ARG A 168 1.93 3.03 5.49
C ARG A 168 2.67 3.42 6.75
N LEU A 169 1.96 3.73 7.82
CA LEU A 169 2.49 4.25 9.06
C LEU A 169 1.88 3.55 10.28
N GLU A 170 2.67 3.48 11.36
CA GLU A 170 2.21 3.15 12.70
C GLU A 170 2.82 4.15 13.69
N VAL A 171 2.19 4.42 14.82
CA VAL A 171 2.76 5.33 15.81
C VAL A 171 4.00 4.73 16.47
N ALA A 172 5.09 5.49 16.53
CA ALA A 172 6.32 5.08 17.20
C ALA A 172 6.11 5.03 18.72
N ARG A 173 6.07 3.83 19.31
CA ARG A 173 5.91 3.63 20.75
C ARG A 173 7.21 3.65 21.52
N MET A 174 8.30 3.39 20.82
CA MET A 174 9.67 3.38 21.35
C MET A 174 10.52 4.34 20.55
N TYR A 175 11.60 4.84 21.16
CA TYR A 175 12.59 5.66 20.48
C TYR A 175 14.00 5.35 20.98
N TYR A 176 15.00 5.64 20.14
CA TYR A 176 16.40 5.63 20.56
C TYR A 176 16.77 6.98 21.20
N SER A 177 17.27 6.93 22.42
CA SER A 177 17.89 8.08 23.11
C SER A 177 19.24 8.42 22.48
N LEU A 178 19.84 9.56 22.88
CA LEU A 178 21.20 9.94 22.46
C LEU A 178 22.26 8.93 22.92
N ASP A 179 21.99 8.20 24.00
CA ASP A 179 22.84 7.12 24.52
C ASP A 179 22.58 5.76 23.85
N ASN A 180 21.82 5.74 22.75
CA ASN A 180 21.42 4.54 22.01
C ASN A 180 20.65 3.52 22.86
N GLN A 181 19.91 3.98 23.89
CA GLN A 181 19.01 3.14 24.65
C GLN A 181 17.61 3.20 24.06
N MET A 182 16.91 2.06 24.08
CA MET A 182 15.52 1.98 23.65
C MET A 182 14.59 2.39 24.80
N GLU A 183 13.88 3.50 24.64
CA GLU A 183 13.04 4.08 25.67
C GLU A 183 11.58 4.23 25.20
N SER A 184 10.66 4.38 26.18
CA SER A 184 9.23 4.56 25.89
C SER A 184 8.92 5.97 25.39
N MET A 185 8.33 6.07 24.20
CA MET A 185 7.82 7.32 23.66
C MET A 185 6.66 7.87 24.50
N ILE A 186 5.83 7.01 25.08
CA ILE A 186 4.71 7.41 25.93
C ILE A 186 5.21 8.16 27.15
N GLU A 187 6.20 7.61 27.87
CA GLU A 187 6.78 8.27 29.04
C GLU A 187 7.49 9.56 28.66
N ARG A 188 8.23 9.59 27.55
CA ARG A 188 8.90 10.79 27.04
C ARG A 188 7.93 11.93 26.75
N ARG A 189 6.73 11.62 26.27
CA ARG A 189 5.72 12.61 25.87
C ARG A 189 4.62 12.84 26.91
N LYS A 190 4.65 12.18 28.04
CA LYS A 190 3.63 12.20 29.10
C LYS A 190 3.18 13.61 29.49
N THR A 191 4.10 14.58 29.52
CA THR A 191 3.79 15.97 29.87
C THR A 191 3.33 16.83 28.68
N LYS A 192 3.41 16.31 27.45
CA LYS A 192 3.11 17.07 26.23
C LYS A 192 1.77 16.71 25.60
N ASP A 193 1.50 15.43 25.42
CA ASP A 193 0.39 14.95 24.59
C ASP A 193 -0.62 14.07 25.34
N HIS A 194 -0.30 13.58 26.52
CA HIS A 194 -1.18 12.74 27.36
C HIS A 194 -1.80 11.50 26.67
N HIS A 195 -1.12 10.96 25.63
CA HIS A 195 -1.62 9.77 24.96
C HIS A 195 -1.27 8.51 25.77
N THR A 196 -2.30 7.70 26.08
CA THR A 196 -2.12 6.37 26.67
C THR A 196 -1.78 5.33 25.61
N ALA A 197 -1.26 4.18 26.03
CA ALA A 197 -1.04 3.04 25.14
C ALA A 197 -2.33 2.60 24.42
N GLU A 198 -3.47 2.66 25.10
CA GLU A 198 -4.78 2.36 24.53
C GLU A 198 -5.19 3.38 23.45
N THR A 199 -5.00 4.67 23.72
CA THR A 199 -5.26 5.73 22.73
C THR A 199 -4.41 5.53 21.47
N LEU A 200 -3.12 5.25 21.63
CA LEU A 200 -2.23 4.99 20.49
C LEU A 200 -2.62 3.72 19.73
N ALA A 201 -3.10 2.69 20.42
CA ALA A 201 -3.60 1.48 19.76
C ALA A 201 -4.84 1.77 18.88
N LYS A 202 -5.77 2.60 19.37
CA LYS A 202 -6.95 3.03 18.60
C LYS A 202 -6.56 3.88 17.39
N ILE A 203 -5.52 4.71 17.52
CA ILE A 203 -4.99 5.49 16.39
C ILE A 203 -4.42 4.56 15.33
N ASP A 204 -3.58 3.58 15.69
CA ASP A 204 -3.03 2.60 14.75
C ASP A 204 -4.12 1.76 14.09
N GLU A 205 -5.12 1.33 14.84
CA GLU A 205 -6.29 0.63 14.28
C GLU A 205 -7.01 1.49 13.23
N CYS A 206 -7.13 2.79 13.48
CA CYS A 206 -7.78 3.70 12.55
C CYS A 206 -6.90 3.95 11.30
N ILE A 207 -5.57 4.07 11.45
CA ILE A 207 -4.64 4.17 10.33
C ILE A 207 -4.77 2.92 9.44
N ASP A 208 -4.64 1.74 10.03
CA ASP A 208 -4.73 0.46 9.31
C ASP A 208 -6.10 0.29 8.61
N TYR A 209 -7.19 0.74 9.25
CA TYR A 209 -8.50 0.73 8.63
C TYR A 209 -8.55 1.58 7.36
N PHE A 210 -7.98 2.80 7.37
CA PHE A 210 -7.97 3.69 6.21
C PHE A 210 -7.03 3.18 5.11
N GLU A 211 -5.86 2.70 5.49
CA GLU A 211 -4.91 2.09 4.55
C GLU A 211 -5.53 0.88 3.84
N ARG A 212 -6.15 -0.03 4.59
CA ARG A 212 -6.86 -1.19 4.01
C ARG A 212 -8.02 -0.77 3.15
N TYR A 213 -8.82 0.21 3.57
CA TYR A 213 -9.91 0.73 2.73
C TYR A 213 -9.36 1.24 1.39
N ALA A 214 -8.33 2.06 1.42
CA ALA A 214 -7.71 2.63 0.23
C ALA A 214 -7.15 1.52 -0.70
N MET A 215 -6.38 0.58 -0.15
CA MET A 215 -5.75 -0.51 -0.90
C MET A 215 -6.76 -1.50 -1.48
N ASN A 216 -7.86 -1.80 -0.77
CA ASN A 216 -8.86 -2.77 -1.22
C ASN A 216 -9.84 -2.21 -2.26
N ASN A 217 -10.05 -0.90 -2.30
CA ASN A 217 -11.03 -0.28 -3.19
C ASN A 217 -10.40 0.41 -4.41
N PHE A 218 -9.08 0.59 -4.40
CA PHE A 218 -8.35 1.27 -5.48
C PHE A 218 -7.05 0.52 -5.78
N ASP A 219 -6.63 0.54 -7.04
CA ASP A 219 -5.35 -0.04 -7.47
C ASP A 219 -4.18 0.89 -7.06
N LEU A 220 -3.75 0.77 -5.81
CA LEU A 220 -2.71 1.59 -5.20
C LEU A 220 -1.51 0.75 -4.81
N GLN A 221 -0.34 1.36 -4.88
CA GLN A 221 0.89 0.79 -4.34
C GLN A 221 1.13 1.27 -2.90
N SER A 222 1.98 0.57 -2.15
CA SER A 222 2.33 0.99 -0.80
C SER A 222 3.83 0.91 -0.52
N LEU A 223 4.27 1.76 0.39
CA LEU A 223 5.52 1.63 1.12
C LEU A 223 5.19 1.01 2.48
N ASP A 224 5.56 -0.25 2.67
CA ASP A 224 5.17 -0.99 3.87
C ASP A 224 5.89 -0.50 5.12
N PHE A 225 5.23 -0.59 6.27
CA PHE A 225 5.80 -0.26 7.57
C PHE A 225 6.41 -1.51 8.22
N ASN A 226 7.61 -1.37 8.80
CA ASN A 226 8.25 -2.42 9.56
C ASN A 226 8.42 -1.97 11.02
N SER A 227 7.53 -2.41 11.89
CA SER A 227 7.53 -2.07 13.32
C SER A 227 8.75 -2.61 14.09
N GLU A 228 9.50 -3.55 13.53
CA GLU A 228 10.74 -4.07 14.14
C GLU A 228 11.97 -3.20 13.84
N GLU A 229 11.89 -2.30 12.86
CA GLU A 229 13.00 -1.46 12.40
C GLU A 229 12.74 0.05 12.55
N TYR A 230 11.48 0.46 12.60
CA TYR A 230 11.08 1.86 12.55
C TYR A 230 10.66 2.36 13.94
N PHE A 231 11.59 2.99 14.62
CA PHE A 231 11.42 3.58 15.94
C PHE A 231 11.57 5.09 15.86
N GLY A 232 11.11 5.79 16.87
CA GLY A 232 11.46 7.19 17.06
C GLY A 232 12.96 7.39 17.31
N ALA A 233 13.44 8.63 17.24
CA ALA A 233 14.82 8.95 17.58
C ALA A 233 14.88 10.32 18.27
N GLU A 234 15.68 10.41 19.32
CA GLU A 234 15.87 11.67 20.07
C GLU A 234 16.64 12.71 19.25
N ASN A 235 17.56 12.27 18.40
CA ASN A 235 18.32 13.12 17.47
C ASN A 235 17.54 13.51 16.19
N ASN A 236 16.23 13.23 16.11
CA ASN A 236 15.45 13.72 15.00
C ASN A 236 15.43 15.27 15.01
N PRO A 237 15.68 15.95 13.88
CA PRO A 237 15.75 17.42 13.81
C PRO A 237 14.49 18.14 14.36
N TRP A 238 13.34 17.47 14.34
CA TRP A 238 12.07 17.99 14.83
C TRP A 238 11.76 17.58 16.27
N GLY A 239 12.69 16.89 16.93
CA GLY A 239 12.52 16.28 18.25
C GLY A 239 11.68 14.99 18.25
N THR A 240 11.57 14.37 19.42
CA THR A 240 10.81 13.14 19.61
C THR A 240 9.32 13.37 19.44
N CYS A 241 8.69 12.56 18.59
CA CYS A 241 7.24 12.54 18.36
C CYS A 241 6.85 11.15 17.84
N TYR A 242 5.58 10.80 17.97
CA TYR A 242 5.03 9.53 17.50
C TYR A 242 5.22 9.27 15.99
N MET A 243 5.51 10.31 15.21
CA MET A 243 5.71 10.23 13.75
C MET A 243 7.10 10.73 13.31
N HIS A 244 8.02 10.89 14.25
CA HIS A 244 9.42 11.26 13.96
C HIS A 244 10.31 10.04 14.14
N TYR A 245 10.49 9.32 13.07
CA TYR A 245 11.24 8.07 13.09
C TYR A 245 12.74 8.28 13.03
N ASN A 246 13.49 7.21 13.20
CA ASN A 246 14.93 7.17 13.05
C ASN A 246 15.36 7.44 11.60
N PRO A 247 16.59 7.88 11.34
CA PRO A 247 17.07 8.16 9.98
C PRO A 247 17.00 6.95 9.03
N TYR A 248 17.06 5.73 9.57
CA TYR A 248 16.93 4.50 8.78
C TYR A 248 15.57 4.39 8.11
N TYR A 249 14.49 4.72 8.81
CA TYR A 249 13.13 4.78 8.24
C TYR A 249 13.10 5.60 6.95
N TYR A 250 13.56 6.84 6.99
CA TYR A 250 13.48 7.73 5.84
C TYR A 250 14.33 7.23 4.66
N LYS A 251 15.55 6.73 4.92
CA LYS A 251 16.42 6.18 3.91
C LYS A 251 15.82 4.92 3.25
N LYS A 252 15.28 4.02 4.07
CA LYS A 252 14.69 2.77 3.59
C LYS A 252 13.44 3.03 2.76
N LYS A 253 12.51 3.84 3.28
CA LYS A 253 11.29 4.23 2.56
C LYS A 253 11.59 4.97 1.26
N PHE A 254 12.58 5.86 1.27
CA PHE A 254 13.01 6.53 0.04
C PHE A 254 13.56 5.53 -0.99
N LYS A 255 14.38 4.58 -0.56
CA LYS A 255 14.88 3.52 -1.42
C LYS A 255 13.75 2.66 -2.00
N ASP A 256 12.76 2.30 -1.17
CA ASP A 256 11.62 1.51 -1.62
C ASP A 256 10.76 2.32 -2.61
N LEU A 257 10.53 3.60 -2.35
CA LEU A 257 9.88 4.51 -3.29
C LEU A 257 10.65 4.60 -4.61
N TRP A 258 11.97 4.76 -4.55
CA TRP A 258 12.80 4.80 -5.74
C TRP A 258 12.73 3.50 -6.55
N ASN A 259 12.74 2.35 -5.87
CA ASN A 259 12.56 1.06 -6.52
C ASN A 259 11.20 0.95 -7.23
N ILE A 260 10.12 1.45 -6.63
CA ILE A 260 8.79 1.50 -7.26
C ILE A 260 8.86 2.34 -8.54
N VAL A 261 9.47 3.52 -8.46
CA VAL A 261 9.59 4.44 -9.59
C VAL A 261 10.49 3.87 -10.68
N GLU A 262 11.67 3.34 -10.34
CA GLU A 262 12.56 2.67 -11.30
C GLU A 262 11.89 1.48 -11.97
N ASN A 263 11.23 0.63 -11.21
CA ASN A 263 10.49 -0.50 -11.77
C ASN A 263 9.37 -0.04 -12.69
N HIS A 264 8.78 1.14 -12.43
CA HIS A 264 7.79 1.72 -13.31
C HIS A 264 8.42 2.36 -14.57
N PHE A 265 9.61 2.97 -14.48
CA PHE A 265 10.36 3.44 -15.65
C PHE A 265 10.97 2.30 -16.46
N HIS A 266 11.34 1.21 -15.78
CA HIS A 266 11.82 -0.02 -16.40
C HIS A 266 10.70 -1.02 -16.66
N ALA A 267 9.54 -0.84 -16.03
CA ALA A 267 8.34 -1.50 -16.50
C ALA A 267 8.02 -0.94 -17.88
N PRO A 268 7.89 -1.80 -18.86
CA PRO A 268 7.45 -1.37 -20.18
C PRO A 268 6.18 -0.55 -19.99
N THR A 269 6.13 0.58 -20.66
CA THR A 269 5.07 1.59 -20.65
C THR A 269 3.75 1.00 -20.20
N LYS A 270 3.18 1.49 -19.09
CA LYS A 270 1.93 0.97 -18.52
C LYS A 270 1.10 0.32 -19.61
N LEU A 271 0.93 -0.98 -19.51
CA LEU A 271 -0.27 -1.55 -20.07
C LEU A 271 -1.40 -0.69 -19.52
N ALA A 272 -2.00 0.09 -20.40
CA ALA A 272 -3.21 0.81 -20.08
C ALA A 272 -4.03 -0.17 -19.26
N SER A 273 -4.32 0.22 -18.01
CA SER A 273 -5.12 -0.61 -17.11
C SER A 273 -6.13 -1.31 -17.99
N PHE A 274 -6.15 -2.64 -17.96
CA PHE A 274 -7.18 -3.36 -18.69
C PHE A 274 -8.50 -2.84 -18.17
N ALA A 275 -8.97 -1.75 -18.77
CA ALA A 275 -10.36 -1.39 -18.64
C ALA A 275 -11.13 -2.62 -19.16
N PRO A 276 -12.13 -3.11 -18.44
CA PRO A 276 -13.03 -4.09 -19.00
C PRO A 276 -13.59 -3.49 -20.29
N GLY A 277 -13.08 -3.93 -21.47
CA GLY A 277 -13.41 -3.36 -22.78
C GLY A 277 -12.25 -2.94 -23.66
N GLY A 278 -11.00 -2.90 -23.19
CA GLY A 278 -9.82 -2.71 -24.04
C GLY A 278 -9.54 -4.00 -24.83
N LEU A 279 -9.80 -3.99 -26.12
CA LEU A 279 -9.62 -5.17 -26.98
C LEU A 279 -8.12 -5.45 -27.14
N ALA A 280 -7.64 -6.56 -26.56
CA ALA A 280 -6.35 -7.13 -26.93
C ALA A 280 -6.35 -7.41 -28.43
N LYS A 281 -5.24 -7.08 -29.09
CA LYS A 281 -5.09 -7.34 -30.54
C LYS A 281 -5.15 -8.85 -30.80
N GLN A 282 -5.58 -9.23 -31.96
CA GLN A 282 -5.40 -10.61 -32.45
C GLN A 282 -3.97 -10.79 -32.95
N ILE A 283 -3.42 -11.98 -32.82
CA ILE A 283 -2.15 -12.33 -33.45
C ILE A 283 -2.30 -12.19 -34.97
N PRO A 284 -1.35 -11.55 -35.68
CA PRO A 284 -1.40 -11.44 -37.12
C PRO A 284 -1.49 -12.81 -37.80
N LEU A 285 -2.27 -12.89 -38.88
CA LEU A 285 -2.38 -14.11 -39.68
C LEU A 285 -1.02 -14.53 -40.23
N GLY A 286 -0.70 -15.82 -40.10
CA GLY A 286 0.56 -16.40 -40.57
C GLY A 286 1.70 -16.44 -39.55
N VAL A 287 1.52 -15.85 -38.37
CA VAL A 287 2.50 -15.99 -37.27
C VAL A 287 2.34 -17.38 -36.66
N THR A 288 3.38 -18.19 -36.70
CA THR A 288 3.46 -19.51 -36.08
C THR A 288 4.39 -19.59 -34.89
N LYS A 289 5.22 -18.53 -34.66
CA LYS A 289 6.11 -18.42 -33.51
C LYS A 289 5.92 -17.09 -32.81
N LEU A 290 5.83 -17.16 -31.51
CA LEU A 290 5.75 -15.94 -30.68
C LEU A 290 7.04 -15.11 -30.76
N SER A 291 8.18 -15.74 -31.06
CA SER A 291 9.47 -15.05 -31.29
C SER A 291 9.45 -14.08 -32.47
N ASP A 292 8.61 -14.32 -33.44
CA ASP A 292 8.50 -13.49 -34.64
C ASP A 292 7.68 -12.22 -34.44
N MET A 293 7.07 -12.08 -33.24
CA MET A 293 6.32 -10.91 -32.86
C MET A 293 7.24 -9.81 -32.34
N ASP A 294 7.36 -8.74 -33.10
CA ASP A 294 8.19 -7.56 -32.81
C ASP A 294 7.36 -6.28 -32.59
N GLU A 295 6.09 -6.29 -32.94
CA GLU A 295 5.19 -5.17 -32.64
C GLU A 295 4.83 -5.12 -31.18
N VAL A 296 5.18 -4.02 -30.51
CA VAL A 296 4.84 -3.74 -29.12
C VAL A 296 3.33 -3.72 -28.92
N GLY A 297 2.84 -4.48 -27.96
CA GLY A 297 1.40 -4.54 -27.71
C GLY A 297 0.97 -5.70 -26.84
N VAL A 298 -0.35 -5.77 -26.65
CA VAL A 298 -1.03 -6.85 -25.94
C VAL A 298 -1.89 -7.61 -26.92
N TYR A 299 -1.71 -8.91 -26.94
CA TYR A 299 -2.41 -9.83 -27.83
C TYR A 299 -3.12 -10.87 -27.01
N TYR A 300 -4.26 -11.33 -27.49
CA TYR A 300 -4.97 -12.47 -26.92
C TYR A 300 -4.82 -13.68 -27.81
N LEU A 301 -4.23 -14.73 -27.28
CA LEU A 301 -4.21 -16.04 -27.90
C LEU A 301 -5.38 -16.85 -27.36
N THR A 302 -6.32 -17.18 -28.22
CA THR A 302 -7.29 -18.21 -27.88
C THR A 302 -6.55 -19.52 -27.63
N ASN A 303 -7.20 -20.46 -26.97
CA ASN A 303 -6.68 -21.80 -26.82
C ASN A 303 -6.22 -22.43 -28.17
N ALA A 304 -7.06 -22.33 -29.20
CA ALA A 304 -6.73 -22.85 -30.53
C ALA A 304 -5.49 -22.16 -31.14
N THR A 305 -5.40 -20.84 -31.01
CA THR A 305 -4.26 -20.07 -31.51
C THR A 305 -2.98 -20.41 -30.72
N TYR A 306 -3.06 -20.52 -29.40
CA TYR A 306 -1.93 -20.85 -28.56
C TYR A 306 -1.33 -22.23 -28.88
N LEU A 307 -2.20 -23.23 -29.10
CA LEU A 307 -1.75 -24.59 -29.46
C LEU A 307 -1.05 -24.67 -30.81
N GLN A 308 -1.24 -23.70 -31.70
CA GLN A 308 -0.55 -23.60 -33.00
C GLN A 308 0.84 -22.96 -32.89
N MET A 309 1.16 -22.27 -31.78
CA MET A 309 2.49 -21.64 -31.61
C MET A 309 3.57 -22.70 -31.39
N GLU A 310 4.56 -22.71 -32.26
CA GLU A 310 5.65 -23.70 -32.26
C GLU A 310 6.57 -23.55 -31.05
N ASP A 311 6.76 -22.32 -30.57
CA ASP A 311 7.70 -21.95 -29.50
C ASP A 311 7.00 -21.62 -28.17
N ARG A 312 5.78 -22.13 -27.95
CA ARG A 312 5.06 -21.98 -26.68
C ARG A 312 5.74 -22.71 -25.53
N PRO A 313 5.68 -22.16 -24.29
CA PRO A 313 6.35 -22.77 -23.13
C PRO A 313 5.66 -24.01 -22.56
N THR A 314 4.37 -24.21 -22.83
CA THR A 314 3.57 -25.34 -22.31
C THR A 314 2.66 -25.92 -23.40
N THR A 315 2.11 -27.09 -23.13
CA THR A 315 1.16 -27.78 -24.01
C THR A 315 -0.27 -27.75 -23.47
N ASP A 316 -0.51 -26.96 -22.43
CA ASP A 316 -1.82 -26.92 -21.79
C ASP A 316 -2.88 -26.24 -22.68
N ASN A 317 -4.12 -26.67 -22.49
CA ASN A 317 -5.26 -26.25 -23.26
C ASN A 317 -5.91 -25.00 -22.62
N ALA A 318 -5.26 -23.85 -22.76
CA ALA A 318 -5.72 -22.58 -22.18
C ALA A 318 -5.48 -21.38 -23.11
N GLY A 319 -6.24 -20.32 -22.94
CA GLY A 319 -5.96 -19.03 -23.57
C GLY A 319 -4.85 -18.28 -22.82
N TYR A 320 -4.16 -17.41 -23.52
CA TYR A 320 -3.08 -16.59 -22.96
C TYR A 320 -3.16 -15.15 -23.43
N PHE A 321 -2.81 -14.23 -22.56
CA PHE A 321 -2.39 -12.90 -22.96
C PHE A 321 -0.91 -12.94 -23.30
N PHE A 322 -0.57 -12.47 -24.48
CA PHE A 322 0.81 -12.36 -24.93
C PHE A 322 1.18 -10.88 -25.05
N ILE A 323 2.26 -10.48 -24.45
CA ILE A 323 2.65 -9.09 -24.31
C ILE A 323 4.06 -8.93 -24.84
N VAL A 324 4.24 -8.00 -25.75
CA VAL A 324 5.54 -7.63 -26.35
C VAL A 324 5.93 -6.25 -25.84
N TYR A 325 7.10 -6.18 -25.22
CA TYR A 325 7.64 -4.99 -24.62
C TYR A 325 8.94 -4.54 -25.32
N PRO A 326 9.17 -3.23 -25.54
CA PRO A 326 10.46 -2.75 -26.04
C PRO A 326 11.55 -2.92 -24.96
N ARG A 327 12.79 -3.23 -25.39
CA ARG A 327 13.97 -3.18 -24.49
C ARG A 327 14.64 -1.84 -24.60
N ASN A 328 14.79 -1.13 -23.47
CA ASN A 328 15.50 0.15 -23.43
C ASN A 328 16.99 -0.03 -23.80
N GLY A 329 17.46 0.77 -24.78
CA GLY A 329 18.87 0.90 -25.16
C GLY A 329 19.52 -0.32 -25.83
N LYS A 330 18.74 -1.35 -26.19
CA LYS A 330 19.23 -2.55 -26.90
C LYS A 330 18.21 -2.95 -27.97
N ASN A 331 18.73 -3.52 -29.07
CA ASN A 331 17.86 -4.15 -30.06
C ASN A 331 17.13 -5.34 -29.39
N GLY A 332 15.83 -5.50 -29.69
CA GLY A 332 15.04 -6.64 -29.24
C GLY A 332 13.88 -6.27 -28.32
N TYR A 333 13.19 -7.30 -27.87
CA TYR A 333 11.94 -7.24 -27.12
C TYR A 333 12.01 -8.14 -25.91
N MET A 334 11.25 -7.80 -24.88
CA MET A 334 10.84 -8.74 -23.83
C MET A 334 9.45 -9.24 -24.16
N GLN A 335 9.23 -10.52 -24.10
CA GLN A 335 7.97 -11.16 -24.35
C GLN A 335 7.47 -11.84 -23.09
N GLU A 336 6.18 -11.68 -22.78
CA GLU A 336 5.52 -12.23 -21.63
C GLU A 336 4.24 -12.96 -22.04
N LEU A 337 4.03 -14.15 -21.48
CA LEU A 337 2.80 -14.94 -21.61
C LEU A 337 2.13 -15.04 -20.25
N ARG A 338 0.89 -14.61 -20.14
CA ARG A 338 0.05 -14.76 -18.94
C ARG A 338 -1.12 -15.67 -19.25
N LYS A 339 -1.26 -16.73 -18.50
CA LYS A 339 -2.41 -17.63 -18.65
C LYS A 339 -3.72 -16.92 -18.32
N SER A 340 -4.66 -16.94 -19.27
CA SER A 340 -6.01 -16.41 -19.07
C SER A 340 -6.89 -17.51 -18.48
N THR A 341 -6.97 -17.58 -17.16
CA THR A 341 -7.91 -18.50 -16.51
C THR A 341 -8.70 -17.78 -15.44
N ALA A 342 -9.98 -18.12 -15.32
CA ALA A 342 -10.84 -17.73 -14.21
C ALA A 342 -10.46 -18.42 -12.88
N ALA A 343 -9.48 -19.33 -12.89
CA ALA A 343 -9.00 -20.06 -11.74
C ALA A 343 -7.61 -19.56 -11.35
N PHE A 344 -7.45 -19.20 -10.14
CA PHE A 344 -6.40 -18.70 -9.28
C PHE A 344 -4.93 -19.12 -9.50
N SER A 345 -4.50 -19.64 -10.63
CA SER A 345 -3.09 -19.87 -10.93
C SER A 345 -2.66 -19.01 -12.12
N ILE A 346 -2.11 -17.85 -11.85
CA ILE A 346 -1.48 -17.02 -12.88
C ILE A 346 -0.12 -17.65 -13.20
N GLN A 347 -0.02 -18.38 -14.31
CA GLN A 347 1.27 -18.77 -14.86
C GLN A 347 1.76 -17.64 -15.77
N ILE A 348 2.93 -17.10 -15.46
CA ILE A 348 3.61 -16.09 -16.26
C ILE A 348 4.91 -16.67 -16.77
N PHE A 349 5.13 -16.59 -18.07
CA PHE A 349 6.38 -16.95 -18.71
C PHE A 349 6.98 -15.69 -19.33
N VAL A 350 8.28 -15.49 -19.16
CA VAL A 350 9.00 -14.36 -19.79
C VAL A 350 10.21 -14.87 -20.58
N ARG A 351 10.52 -14.19 -21.67
CA ARG A 351 11.77 -14.37 -22.39
C ARG A 351 12.21 -13.06 -23.05
N ILE A 352 13.43 -13.08 -23.55
CA ILE A 352 14.00 -11.99 -24.34
C ILE A 352 14.21 -12.51 -25.78
N THR A 353 13.87 -11.68 -26.75
CA THR A 353 14.17 -11.91 -28.17
C THR A 353 14.79 -10.67 -28.78
N ASP A 354 15.71 -10.81 -29.71
CA ASP A 354 16.25 -9.72 -30.53
C ASP A 354 15.71 -9.73 -31.98
N GLY A 355 14.69 -10.54 -32.22
CA GLY A 355 14.08 -10.75 -33.54
C GLY A 355 14.78 -11.80 -34.40
N LYS A 356 15.95 -12.30 -33.97
CA LYS A 356 16.72 -13.39 -34.64
C LYS A 356 16.84 -14.61 -33.70
N GLU A 357 17.23 -14.34 -32.47
CA GLU A 357 17.37 -15.37 -31.44
C GLU A 357 16.48 -15.03 -30.25
N SER A 358 15.94 -16.07 -29.63
CA SER A 358 15.11 -15.94 -28.43
C SER A 358 15.70 -16.77 -27.30
N SER A 359 15.75 -16.20 -26.10
CA SER A 359 16.06 -16.97 -24.90
C SER A 359 14.96 -18.01 -24.67
N LYS A 360 15.28 -19.04 -23.89
CA LYS A 360 14.25 -19.96 -23.41
C LYS A 360 13.22 -19.19 -22.57
N TRP A 361 11.98 -19.66 -22.60
CA TRP A 361 10.97 -19.19 -21.68
C TRP A 361 11.35 -19.53 -20.22
N ASN A 362 11.35 -18.52 -19.38
CA ASN A 362 11.50 -18.68 -17.94
C ASN A 362 10.15 -18.45 -17.28
N MET A 363 9.70 -19.40 -16.47
CA MET A 363 8.50 -19.23 -15.69
C MET A 363 8.80 -18.29 -14.51
N VAL A 364 8.10 -17.16 -14.46
CA VAL A 364 8.14 -16.20 -13.35
C VAL A 364 6.93 -16.51 -12.47
N ASN A 365 7.17 -17.13 -11.34
CA ASN A 365 6.09 -17.35 -10.38
C ASN A 365 5.72 -16.04 -9.69
N SER A 366 4.73 -15.38 -10.23
CA SER A 366 3.96 -14.39 -9.50
C SER A 366 2.62 -15.03 -9.15
N GLY A 367 2.48 -15.59 -7.98
CA GLY A 367 1.21 -16.14 -7.56
C GLY A 367 1.30 -17.58 -7.05
N PHE A 368 0.22 -18.07 -6.57
CA PHE A 368 0.01 -19.33 -5.90
C PHE A 368 0.60 -20.51 -6.67
N ARG A 369 1.55 -21.22 -6.07
CA ARG A 369 1.92 -22.54 -6.55
C ARG A 369 0.81 -23.50 -6.17
N THR A 370 0.21 -24.17 -7.13
CA THR A 370 -0.62 -25.33 -6.82
C THR A 370 0.31 -26.42 -6.34
N LEU A 371 0.23 -26.74 -5.06
CA LEU A 371 0.97 -27.85 -4.49
C LEU A 371 0.42 -29.14 -5.10
N THR A 372 1.19 -29.78 -5.95
CA THR A 372 0.97 -31.19 -6.26
C THR A 372 1.50 -31.96 -5.06
N ILE A 373 0.63 -32.48 -4.20
CA ILE A 373 1.01 -33.24 -3.02
C ILE A 373 0.87 -34.74 -3.30
N PRO A 374 1.76 -35.40 -4.00
CA PRO A 374 1.80 -36.85 -3.90
C PRO A 374 2.53 -37.33 -2.64
N ASP A 375 3.51 -36.56 -2.13
CA ASP A 375 4.49 -37.07 -1.17
C ASP A 375 4.52 -36.33 0.17
N VAL A 376 3.67 -35.30 0.39
CA VAL A 376 3.61 -34.55 1.67
C VAL A 376 2.44 -35.04 2.50
N THR A 377 2.69 -35.57 3.67
CA THR A 377 1.65 -36.00 4.61
C THR A 377 1.28 -34.94 5.61
N SER A 378 2.08 -33.87 5.73
CA SER A 378 1.91 -32.78 6.68
C SER A 378 2.24 -31.43 6.06
N ILE A 379 1.46 -30.38 6.37
CA ILE A 379 1.75 -29.00 5.95
C ILE A 379 3.11 -28.53 6.51
N SER A 380 3.53 -29.04 7.66
CA SER A 380 4.81 -28.71 8.28
C SER A 380 6.03 -29.06 7.42
N GLU A 381 5.88 -29.98 6.50
CA GLU A 381 6.93 -30.39 5.55
C GLU A 381 7.14 -29.34 4.45
N ILE A 382 6.20 -28.41 4.27
CA ILE A 382 6.28 -27.34 3.28
C ILE A 382 7.11 -26.19 3.88
N THR A 383 8.40 -26.20 3.60
CA THR A 383 9.36 -25.24 4.17
C THR A 383 9.84 -24.17 3.18
N GLU A 384 9.59 -24.34 1.90
CA GLU A 384 9.92 -23.35 0.88
C GLU A 384 8.96 -22.16 1.00
N ALA A 385 9.50 -20.95 1.10
CA ALA A 385 8.67 -19.72 1.15
C ALA A 385 7.90 -19.55 -0.16
N GLY A 386 6.62 -19.22 -0.06
CA GLY A 386 5.74 -19.07 -1.21
C GLY A 386 4.27 -19.16 -0.83
N GLU A 387 3.42 -19.02 -1.85
CA GLU A 387 1.99 -19.18 -1.73
C GLU A 387 1.52 -20.44 -2.46
N TYR A 388 0.69 -21.23 -1.81
CA TYR A 388 0.26 -22.53 -2.28
C TYR A 388 -1.26 -22.65 -2.22
N TYR A 389 -1.86 -23.31 -3.19
CA TYR A 389 -3.27 -23.69 -3.09
C TYR A 389 -3.38 -25.18 -2.77
N ILE A 390 -4.09 -25.50 -1.70
CA ILE A 390 -4.38 -26.86 -1.23
C ILE A 390 -5.83 -27.18 -1.57
N THR A 391 -6.05 -28.13 -2.44
CA THR A 391 -7.41 -28.52 -2.81
C THR A 391 -8.14 -29.23 -1.66
N ALA A 392 -9.47 -29.26 -1.71
CA ALA A 392 -10.27 -29.96 -0.70
C ALA A 392 -9.91 -31.47 -0.58
N GLU A 393 -9.51 -32.11 -1.68
CA GLU A 393 -9.07 -33.51 -1.66
C GLU A 393 -7.71 -33.68 -0.99
N GLN A 394 -6.79 -32.74 -1.21
CA GLN A 394 -5.48 -32.74 -0.55
C GLN A 394 -5.62 -32.47 0.95
N VAL A 395 -6.49 -31.55 1.35
CA VAL A 395 -6.78 -31.26 2.76
C VAL A 395 -7.18 -32.49 3.55
N LYS A 396 -7.96 -33.40 2.95
CA LYS A 396 -8.38 -34.67 3.62
C LYS A 396 -7.20 -35.56 3.96
N LYS A 397 -6.13 -35.51 3.17
CA LYS A 397 -4.92 -36.36 3.31
C LYS A 397 -3.89 -35.79 4.29
N LEU A 398 -3.89 -34.48 4.51
CA LEU A 398 -2.92 -33.81 5.38
C LEU A 398 -3.22 -34.07 6.85
N GLN A 399 -2.23 -34.58 7.59
CA GLN A 399 -2.40 -35.00 9.01
C GLN A 399 -2.57 -33.79 9.93
N ASP A 400 -1.84 -32.70 9.70
CA ASP A 400 -1.76 -31.54 10.57
C ASP A 400 -2.58 -30.32 10.07
N HIS A 401 -3.49 -30.53 9.13
CA HIS A 401 -4.44 -29.49 8.71
C HIS A 401 -5.50 -29.25 9.79
N PRO A 402 -5.79 -28.00 10.18
CA PRO A 402 -6.72 -27.69 11.28
C PRO A 402 -8.17 -28.09 10.99
N THR A 403 -8.52 -28.27 9.71
CA THR A 403 -9.84 -28.72 9.26
C THR A 403 -9.69 -29.84 8.23
N LYS A 404 -10.79 -30.51 7.89
CA LYS A 404 -10.78 -31.56 6.85
C LYS A 404 -11.71 -31.23 5.69
N LYS A 405 -12.09 -29.96 5.55
CA LYS A 405 -13.07 -29.48 4.57
C LYS A 405 -12.50 -28.29 3.79
N ASN A 406 -13.06 -28.06 2.59
CA ASN A 406 -12.77 -26.96 1.69
C ASN A 406 -11.33 -26.92 1.12
N GLY A 407 -11.12 -26.07 0.13
CA GLY A 407 -9.80 -25.69 -0.34
C GLY A 407 -9.22 -24.55 0.50
N TRP A 408 -7.89 -24.45 0.55
CA TRP A 408 -7.18 -23.47 1.37
C TRP A 408 -6.00 -22.88 0.61
N PHE A 409 -5.71 -21.61 0.88
CA PHE A 409 -4.47 -20.96 0.50
C PHE A 409 -3.49 -21.07 1.66
N LEU A 410 -2.26 -21.51 1.37
CA LEU A 410 -1.18 -21.58 2.35
C LEU A 410 -0.10 -20.59 1.95
N THR A 411 0.16 -19.62 2.81
CA THR A 411 1.33 -18.74 2.70
C THR A 411 2.42 -19.22 3.64
N VAL A 412 3.61 -19.48 3.10
CA VAL A 412 4.81 -19.83 3.87
C VAL A 412 5.78 -18.67 3.75
N SER A 413 6.13 -18.05 4.87
CA SER A 413 7.09 -16.95 4.92
C SER A 413 8.19 -17.21 5.94
N LYS A 414 9.43 -16.80 5.63
CA LYS A 414 10.54 -16.85 6.59
C LYS A 414 10.32 -15.81 7.66
N LYS A 415 10.42 -16.22 8.92
CA LYS A 415 10.40 -15.31 10.07
C LYS A 415 11.81 -14.92 10.48
N ASN A 416 12.72 -15.90 10.53
CA ASN A 416 14.17 -15.75 10.75
C ASN A 416 14.88 -16.96 10.14
N HIS A 417 16.19 -17.11 10.40
CA HIS A 417 16.99 -18.20 9.83
C HIS A 417 16.38 -19.58 10.08
N ASP A 418 15.79 -19.83 11.26
CA ASP A 418 15.37 -21.15 11.74
C ASP A 418 13.85 -21.35 11.81
N SER A 419 13.08 -20.31 11.51
CA SER A 419 11.64 -20.33 11.72
C SER A 419 10.85 -19.82 10.51
N LEU A 420 9.75 -20.53 10.23
CA LEU A 420 8.77 -20.16 9.21
C LEU A 420 7.45 -19.81 9.87
N LYS A 421 6.74 -18.86 9.28
CA LYS A 421 5.32 -18.61 9.54
C LYS A 421 4.51 -19.28 8.44
N GLN A 422 3.55 -20.11 8.83
CA GLN A 422 2.55 -20.68 7.93
C GLN A 422 1.19 -20.09 8.25
N LEU A 423 0.53 -19.54 7.23
CA LEU A 423 -0.80 -18.95 7.29
C LEU A 423 -1.72 -19.71 6.33
N LEU A 424 -2.82 -20.25 6.84
CA LEU A 424 -3.88 -20.86 6.03
C LEU A 424 -5.08 -19.92 5.98
N THR A 425 -5.50 -19.57 4.79
CA THR A 425 -6.71 -18.78 4.52
C THR A 425 -7.72 -19.65 3.75
N LYS A 426 -8.93 -19.75 4.25
CA LYS A 426 -9.98 -20.56 3.62
C LYS A 426 -10.37 -19.99 2.25
N ASN A 427 -10.54 -20.87 1.26
CA ASN A 427 -11.15 -20.48 0.01
C ASN A 427 -12.69 -20.34 0.19
N THR A 428 -13.19 -19.11 0.10
CA THR A 428 -14.56 -18.73 0.43
C THR A 428 -15.52 -18.79 -0.76
N GLN A 429 -15.14 -19.37 -1.89
CA GLN A 429 -15.99 -19.37 -3.10
C GLN A 429 -17.41 -19.94 -2.91
N ASN A 430 -17.64 -20.71 -1.85
CA ASN A 430 -18.93 -21.40 -1.63
C ASN A 430 -19.61 -21.08 -0.30
N ASP A 431 -18.99 -20.33 0.57
CA ASP A 431 -19.61 -19.82 1.79
C ASP A 431 -18.91 -18.50 2.23
N ASN A 432 -19.67 -17.56 2.75
CA ASN A 432 -19.19 -16.24 3.17
C ASN A 432 -18.41 -16.26 4.50
N ALA A 433 -18.03 -17.43 5.00
CA ALA A 433 -17.32 -17.55 6.28
C ALA A 433 -15.80 -17.46 6.05
N PHE A 434 -15.20 -16.33 6.40
CA PHE A 434 -13.76 -16.14 6.41
C PHE A 434 -13.14 -16.91 7.58
N GLU A 435 -12.15 -17.76 7.30
CA GLU A 435 -11.40 -18.49 8.33
C GLU A 435 -9.91 -18.44 8.02
N GLU A 436 -9.12 -18.11 9.02
CA GLU A 436 -7.67 -18.14 8.97
C GLU A 436 -7.06 -18.90 10.13
N TYR A 437 -5.95 -19.57 9.87
CA TYR A 437 -5.14 -20.25 10.88
C TYR A 437 -3.68 -19.88 10.67
N VAL A 438 -2.97 -19.59 11.76
CA VAL A 438 -1.54 -19.29 11.72
C VAL A 438 -0.78 -20.19 12.69
N ARG A 439 0.44 -20.54 12.32
CA ARG A 439 1.41 -21.20 13.21
C ARG A 439 2.83 -20.83 12.86
N LEU A 440 3.76 -21.11 13.79
CA LEU A 440 5.20 -21.06 13.57
C LEU A 440 5.74 -22.49 13.49
N VAL A 441 6.67 -22.69 12.58
CA VAL A 441 7.38 -23.96 12.36
C VAL A 441 8.86 -23.68 12.57
N ASN A 442 9.51 -24.40 13.50
CA ASN A 442 10.96 -24.38 13.62
C ASN A 442 11.54 -25.46 12.71
N VAL A 443 12.30 -25.05 11.70
CA VAL A 443 12.79 -25.94 10.64
C VAL A 443 13.88 -26.88 11.16
N GLU A 444 14.80 -26.39 12.02
CA GLU A 444 15.90 -27.20 12.56
C GLU A 444 15.42 -28.24 13.56
N LYS A 445 14.57 -27.83 14.49
CA LYS A 445 14.06 -28.71 15.55
C LYS A 445 12.90 -29.59 15.10
N ARG A 446 12.39 -29.37 13.88
CA ARG A 446 11.19 -30.02 13.35
C ARG A 446 9.99 -29.94 14.30
N THR A 447 9.89 -28.85 15.07
CA THR A 447 8.80 -28.63 16.03
C THR A 447 7.83 -27.61 15.46
N ASN A 448 6.54 -27.92 15.60
CA ASN A 448 5.45 -27.07 15.13
C ASN A 448 4.67 -26.55 16.32
N LEU A 449 4.39 -25.27 16.34
CA LEU A 449 3.37 -24.76 17.25
C LEU A 449 1.98 -25.19 16.75
N LYS A 450 1.03 -25.32 17.70
CA LYS A 450 -0.36 -25.60 17.33
C LYS A 450 -0.91 -24.48 16.45
N TRP A 451 -1.80 -24.83 15.52
CA TRP A 451 -2.56 -23.86 14.75
C TRP A 451 -3.40 -22.98 15.68
N ARG A 452 -3.38 -21.68 15.46
CA ARG A 452 -4.24 -20.69 16.12
C ARG A 452 -5.25 -20.19 15.10
N LYS A 453 -6.53 -20.29 15.42
CA LYS A 453 -7.62 -19.77 14.58
C LYS A 453 -7.87 -18.30 14.91
N TYR A 454 -8.00 -17.48 13.87
CA TYR A 454 -8.49 -16.11 13.98
C TYR A 454 -9.98 -16.12 13.66
N HIS A 455 -10.81 -15.60 14.56
CA HIS A 455 -12.21 -15.31 14.30
C HIS A 455 -12.37 -13.82 14.08
N PHE A 456 -12.92 -13.45 12.94
CA PHE A 456 -13.48 -12.11 12.72
C PHE A 456 -14.94 -12.16 13.16
N ASP A 457 -15.29 -11.43 14.20
CA ASP A 457 -16.67 -11.15 14.55
C ASP A 457 -17.07 -9.84 13.86
N GLU A 458 -17.91 -9.93 12.82
CA GLU A 458 -18.39 -8.76 12.07
C GLU A 458 -19.16 -7.76 12.93
N ALA A 459 -19.71 -8.20 14.07
CA ALA A 459 -20.49 -7.34 14.97
C ALA A 459 -19.65 -6.51 15.94
N ASN A 460 -18.42 -6.95 16.30
CA ASN A 460 -17.63 -6.33 17.37
C ASN A 460 -16.20 -5.97 17.03
N PHE A 461 -15.71 -6.14 15.79
CA PHE A 461 -14.35 -5.81 15.37
C PHE A 461 -13.23 -6.22 16.37
N SER A 462 -13.44 -7.27 17.14
CA SER A 462 -12.49 -7.78 18.10
C SER A 462 -11.81 -9.04 17.57
N ILE A 463 -10.48 -9.03 17.52
CA ILE A 463 -9.71 -10.25 17.23
C ILE A 463 -9.77 -11.12 18.49
N ILE A 464 -10.63 -12.13 18.52
CA ILE A 464 -10.65 -13.12 19.59
C ILE A 464 -9.71 -14.25 19.19
N VAL A 465 -8.55 -14.32 19.83
CA VAL A 465 -7.65 -15.48 19.73
C VAL A 465 -8.20 -16.58 20.65
N ALA A 466 -8.99 -17.49 20.12
CA ALA A 466 -9.43 -18.66 20.87
C ALA A 466 -8.25 -19.64 21.03
N ILE A 467 -7.69 -19.70 22.22
CA ILE A 467 -6.73 -20.75 22.60
C ILE A 467 -7.58 -21.96 23.02
N ARG A 468 -7.68 -22.97 22.19
CA ARG A 468 -8.10 -24.31 22.63
C ARG A 468 -6.86 -25.05 23.11
N ASN A 469 -6.86 -25.40 24.40
CA ASN A 469 -5.89 -26.28 25.04
C ASN A 469 -5.90 -27.68 24.43
#